data_3b29575c03c63bfbcf5eab0b8df3be98
#
_entry.id   3b29575c03c63bfbcf5eab0b8df3be98
#
_cell.length_a   1.000
_cell.length_b   1.000
_cell.length_c   1.000
_cell.angle_alpha   90.00
_cell.angle_beta   90.00
_cell.angle_gamma   90.00
#
_symmetry.space_group_name_H-M   'P 1'
#
loop_
_entity.id
_entity.type
_entity.pdbx_description
1 polymer ?
#
loop_
_entity_poly.entity_id
_entity_poly.type
_entity_poly.pdbx_seq_one_letter_code
_entity_poly.pdbx_strand_id
1 'polypeptide(L)'
;MGEHIARAVPTKKKSSNIFWNIVGVIGELLITFAFVIGLFSVWQLYWTTYQVAGQVTQTIASYEEEHQPSKRTQGETRTDAPPEFTREVASGEVYGLVHVPTWDWMKIPLAEGTTSYVLDQGWAGHY
;
A
#
# COMPACT_ATOMS: atom_id res chain seq x y z
N MET A 1 -18.59 -41.33 77.24
CA MET A 1 -18.10 -39.96 77.23
C MET A 1 -17.23 -39.80 75.99
N GLY A 2 -17.84 -39.44 74.87
CA GLY A 2 -17.18 -39.32 73.56
C GLY A 2 -17.29 -37.87 73.10
N GLU A 3 -16.19 -37.18 73.13
CA GLU A 3 -16.04 -35.80 72.69
C GLU A 3 -15.94 -35.75 71.17
N HIS A 4 -17.02 -35.29 70.53
CA HIS A 4 -17.03 -34.98 69.09
C HIS A 4 -16.31 -33.66 68.83
N ILE A 5 -15.03 -33.75 68.43
CA ILE A 5 -14.28 -32.60 67.92
C ILE A 5 -14.84 -32.24 66.52
N ALA A 6 -15.65 -31.20 66.46
CA ALA A 6 -16.11 -30.63 65.19
C ALA A 6 -14.95 -29.95 64.47
N ARG A 7 -14.48 -30.61 63.39
CA ARG A 7 -13.46 -30.09 62.50
C ARG A 7 -14.02 -28.97 61.68
N ALA A 8 -13.61 -27.72 61.95
CA ALA A 8 -13.99 -26.56 61.17
C ALA A 8 -13.44 -26.68 59.74
N VAL A 9 -14.31 -26.74 58.74
CA VAL A 9 -13.95 -26.72 57.35
C VAL A 9 -13.58 -25.29 56.96
N PRO A 10 -12.39 -25.01 56.45
CA PRO A 10 -12.03 -23.64 56.04
C PRO A 10 -12.84 -23.26 54.81
N THR A 11 -13.65 -22.21 54.93
CA THR A 11 -14.38 -21.59 53.81
C THR A 11 -13.37 -20.85 52.91
N LYS A 12 -13.11 -21.42 51.74
CA LYS A 12 -12.20 -20.89 50.71
C LYS A 12 -12.74 -19.55 50.22
N LYS A 13 -11.98 -18.49 50.44
CA LYS A 13 -12.29 -17.10 50.05
C LYS A 13 -12.52 -16.99 48.55
N LYS A 14 -13.76 -16.76 48.11
CA LYS A 14 -14.22 -16.76 46.70
C LYS A 14 -13.92 -15.47 45.96
N SER A 15 -13.20 -14.52 46.55
CA SER A 15 -12.99 -13.19 45.95
C SER A 15 -11.78 -13.10 45.02
N SER A 16 -10.84 -14.03 45.08
CA SER A 16 -9.65 -14.07 44.23
C SER A 16 -9.96 -14.48 42.78
N ASN A 17 -10.99 -15.26 42.56
CA ASN A 17 -11.29 -15.81 41.23
C ASN A 17 -11.92 -14.79 40.27
N ILE A 18 -12.64 -13.78 40.80
CA ILE A 18 -13.31 -12.76 39.97
C ILE A 18 -12.28 -11.82 39.35
N PHE A 19 -11.28 -11.39 40.10
CA PHE A 19 -10.19 -10.55 39.58
C PHE A 19 -9.40 -11.27 38.49
N TRP A 20 -9.02 -12.50 38.69
CA TRP A 20 -8.31 -13.29 37.68
C TRP A 20 -9.13 -13.57 36.43
N ASN A 21 -10.46 -13.75 36.56
CA ASN A 21 -11.35 -13.89 35.43
C ASN A 21 -11.46 -12.59 34.62
N ILE A 22 -11.53 -11.44 35.28
CA ILE A 22 -11.55 -10.13 34.59
C ILE A 22 -10.22 -9.90 33.84
N VAL A 23 -9.09 -10.16 34.48
CA VAL A 23 -7.78 -10.04 33.82
C VAL A 23 -7.66 -10.98 32.61
N GLY A 24 -8.19 -12.21 32.75
CA GLY A 24 -8.24 -13.16 31.63
C GLY A 24 -9.06 -12.65 30.44
N VAL A 25 -10.27 -12.15 30.70
CA VAL A 25 -11.15 -11.60 29.66
C VAL A 25 -10.51 -10.38 28.97
N ILE A 26 -9.89 -9.48 29.76
CA ILE A 26 -9.19 -8.32 29.20
C ILE A 26 -7.99 -8.79 28.33
N GLY A 27 -7.24 -9.78 28.78
CA GLY A 27 -6.12 -10.33 28.02
C GLY A 27 -6.56 -10.95 26.70
N GLU A 28 -7.64 -11.72 26.70
CA GLU A 28 -8.22 -12.31 25.50
C GLU A 28 -8.73 -11.24 24.52
N LEU A 29 -9.39 -10.20 25.04
CA LEU A 29 -9.87 -9.08 24.23
C LEU A 29 -8.74 -8.30 23.60
N LEU A 30 -7.63 -8.05 24.32
CA LEU A 30 -6.44 -7.39 23.78
C LEU A 30 -5.77 -8.22 22.68
N ILE A 31 -5.66 -9.54 22.86
CA ILE A 31 -5.09 -10.44 21.84
C ILE A 31 -5.96 -10.41 20.57
N THR A 32 -7.28 -10.52 20.73
CA THR A 32 -8.22 -10.45 19.60
C THR A 32 -8.11 -9.11 18.88
N PHE A 33 -8.03 -8.01 19.61
CA PHE A 33 -7.88 -6.67 19.05
C PHE A 33 -6.55 -6.50 18.31
N ALA A 34 -5.45 -6.99 18.87
CA ALA A 34 -4.14 -6.98 18.20
C ALA A 34 -4.17 -7.77 16.89
N PHE A 35 -4.86 -8.92 16.88
CA PHE A 35 -5.00 -9.73 15.68
C PHE A 35 -5.82 -9.02 14.58
N VAL A 36 -6.92 -8.36 14.95
CA VAL A 36 -7.74 -7.57 14.02
C VAL A 36 -6.95 -6.40 13.44
N ILE A 37 -6.19 -5.67 14.26
CA ILE A 37 -5.32 -4.57 13.78
C ILE A 37 -4.26 -5.11 12.81
N GLY A 38 -3.64 -6.25 13.12
CA GLY A 38 -2.66 -6.89 12.26
C GLY A 38 -3.24 -7.24 10.89
N LEU A 39 -4.40 -7.89 10.85
CA LEU A 39 -5.10 -8.20 9.60
C LEU A 39 -5.51 -6.94 8.82
N PHE A 40 -6.00 -5.94 9.52
CA PHE A 40 -6.37 -4.66 8.90
C PHE A 40 -5.15 -3.97 8.27
N SER A 41 -4.00 -3.99 8.95
CA SER A 41 -2.75 -3.41 8.42
C SER A 41 -2.28 -4.12 7.15
N VAL A 42 -2.33 -5.45 7.13
CA VAL A 42 -2.00 -6.24 5.94
C VAL A 42 -2.97 -5.91 4.80
N TRP A 43 -4.28 -5.89 5.09
CA TRP A 43 -5.29 -5.55 4.10
C TRP A 43 -5.10 -4.14 3.53
N GLN A 44 -4.79 -3.15 4.36
CA GLN A 44 -4.58 -1.77 3.94
C GLN A 44 -3.35 -1.64 3.00
N LEU A 45 -2.25 -2.32 3.31
CA LEU A 45 -1.07 -2.35 2.44
C LEU A 45 -1.40 -2.96 1.07
N TYR A 46 -2.11 -4.08 1.05
CA TYR A 46 -2.53 -4.75 -0.18
C TYR A 46 -3.44 -3.86 -1.03
N TRP A 47 -4.45 -3.26 -0.40
CA TRP A 47 -5.42 -2.43 -1.09
C TRP A 47 -4.80 -1.20 -1.74
N THR A 48 -3.93 -0.49 -1.02
CA THR A 48 -3.23 0.70 -1.53
C THR A 48 -2.35 0.35 -2.74
N THR A 49 -1.61 -0.75 -2.67
CA THR A 49 -0.76 -1.21 -3.79
C THR A 49 -1.58 -1.54 -5.03
N TYR A 50 -2.74 -2.20 -4.86
CA TYR A 50 -3.62 -2.55 -5.97
C TYR A 50 -4.22 -1.33 -6.67
N GLN A 51 -4.62 -0.32 -5.91
CA GLN A 51 -5.20 0.91 -6.48
C GLN A 51 -4.18 1.66 -7.34
N VAL A 52 -2.98 1.90 -6.82
CA VAL A 52 -1.93 2.62 -7.55
C VAL A 52 -1.50 1.84 -8.80
N ALA A 53 -1.29 0.54 -8.70
CA ALA A 53 -0.94 -0.29 -9.85
C ALA A 53 -2.02 -0.28 -10.93
N GLY A 54 -3.29 -0.29 -10.56
CA GLY A 54 -4.42 -0.20 -11.48
C GLY A 54 -4.45 1.13 -12.24
N GLN A 55 -4.24 2.24 -11.55
CA GLN A 55 -4.22 3.58 -12.16
C GLN A 55 -3.05 3.74 -13.14
N VAL A 56 -1.85 3.32 -12.74
CA VAL A 56 -0.66 3.34 -13.63
C VAL A 56 -0.91 2.53 -14.89
N THR A 57 -1.46 1.32 -14.77
CA THR A 57 -1.75 0.46 -15.92
C THR A 57 -2.78 1.09 -16.87
N GLN A 58 -3.84 1.68 -16.34
CA GLN A 58 -4.85 2.37 -17.16
C GLN A 58 -4.25 3.58 -17.88
N THR A 59 -3.44 4.38 -17.20
CA THR A 59 -2.79 5.55 -17.79
C THR A 59 -1.83 5.14 -18.91
N ILE A 60 -1.06 4.06 -18.72
CA ILE A 60 -0.19 3.52 -19.77
C ILE A 60 -1.02 3.07 -20.96
N ALA A 61 -2.10 2.33 -20.74
CA ALA A 61 -2.95 1.83 -21.80
C ALA A 61 -3.60 2.96 -22.62
N SER A 62 -4.14 3.98 -21.95
CA SER A 62 -4.73 5.14 -22.63
C SER A 62 -3.70 5.94 -23.42
N TYR A 63 -2.50 6.11 -22.86
CA TYR A 63 -1.42 6.80 -23.57
C TYR A 63 -0.93 6.01 -24.80
N GLU A 64 -0.80 4.69 -24.70
CA GLU A 64 -0.40 3.83 -25.83
C GLU A 64 -1.49 3.74 -26.91
N GLU A 65 -2.75 3.81 -26.53
CA GLU A 65 -3.88 3.86 -27.49
C GLU A 65 -3.89 5.16 -28.28
N GLU A 66 -3.69 6.30 -27.60
CA GLU A 66 -3.64 7.61 -28.23
C GLU A 66 -2.37 7.81 -29.09
N HIS A 67 -1.24 7.30 -28.58
CA HIS A 67 0.07 7.42 -29.23
C HIS A 67 0.55 6.04 -29.68
N GLN A 68 -0.06 5.46 -30.71
CA GLN A 68 0.36 4.17 -31.24
C GLN A 68 1.87 4.15 -31.48
N PRO A 69 2.62 3.20 -30.86
CA PRO A 69 4.05 3.15 -31.03
C PRO A 69 4.34 2.93 -32.53
N SER A 70 4.90 3.94 -33.16
CA SER A 70 5.39 3.79 -34.53
C SER A 70 6.33 2.59 -34.55
N LYS A 71 6.18 1.70 -35.55
CA LYS A 71 7.07 0.55 -35.74
C LYS A 71 8.49 1.05 -35.59
N ARG A 72 9.22 0.56 -34.57
CA ARG A 72 10.62 0.92 -34.34
C ARG A 72 11.41 0.47 -35.57
N THR A 73 11.56 1.36 -36.52
CA THR A 73 12.61 1.25 -37.53
C THR A 73 13.89 1.62 -36.81
N GLN A 74 14.89 0.78 -36.84
CA GLN A 74 16.20 1.10 -36.28
C GLN A 74 16.66 2.38 -36.98
N GLY A 75 16.58 3.50 -36.24
CA GLY A 75 16.87 4.81 -36.77
C GLY A 75 18.36 4.95 -37.04
N GLU A 76 18.68 5.67 -38.09
CA GLU A 76 20.03 6.10 -38.38
C GLU A 76 20.58 6.90 -37.22
N THR A 77 21.87 6.74 -36.90
CA THR A 77 22.50 7.49 -35.79
C THR A 77 22.38 8.97 -36.05
N ARG A 78 21.64 9.67 -35.23
CA ARG A 78 21.41 11.08 -35.37
C ARG A 78 22.65 11.85 -34.90
N THR A 79 23.21 12.67 -35.76
CA THR A 79 24.34 13.55 -35.47
C THR A 79 23.90 14.99 -35.23
N ASP A 80 22.66 15.32 -35.53
CA ASP A 80 22.06 16.66 -35.33
C ASP A 80 21.58 16.83 -33.88
N ALA A 81 21.50 18.10 -33.46
CA ALA A 81 20.91 18.43 -32.17
C ALA A 81 19.47 17.86 -32.07
N PRO A 82 19.09 17.28 -30.92
CA PRO A 82 17.72 16.81 -30.76
C PRO A 82 16.72 17.95 -30.97
N PRO A 83 15.56 17.69 -31.56
CA PRO A 83 14.53 18.72 -31.71
C PRO A 83 14.14 19.23 -30.34
N GLU A 84 14.03 20.56 -30.22
CA GLU A 84 13.53 21.18 -29.01
C GLU A 84 12.07 20.76 -28.77
N PHE A 85 11.76 20.41 -27.53
CA PHE A 85 10.40 20.12 -27.13
C PHE A 85 9.65 21.46 -26.95
N THR A 86 8.95 21.88 -28.00
CA THR A 86 8.28 23.18 -28.04
C THR A 86 6.83 23.18 -27.58
N ARG A 87 6.28 22.00 -27.23
CA ARG A 87 4.91 21.87 -26.76
C ARG A 87 4.83 22.31 -25.29
N GLU A 88 4.00 23.29 -24.99
CA GLU A 88 3.61 23.58 -23.62
C GLU A 88 2.69 22.47 -23.11
N VAL A 89 3.12 21.80 -22.05
CA VAL A 89 2.39 20.72 -21.39
C VAL A 89 1.74 21.26 -20.13
N ALA A 90 0.46 20.99 -19.94
CA ALA A 90 -0.25 21.42 -18.75
C ALA A 90 0.22 20.62 -17.52
N SER A 91 0.24 21.27 -16.34
CA SER A 91 0.58 20.59 -15.09
C SER A 91 -0.37 19.40 -14.85
N GLY A 92 0.21 18.21 -14.61
CA GLY A 92 -0.50 16.95 -14.44
C GLY A 92 -0.85 16.22 -15.75
N GLU A 93 -0.50 16.76 -16.91
CA GLU A 93 -0.67 16.09 -18.20
C GLU A 93 0.45 15.06 -18.41
N VAL A 94 0.09 13.83 -18.78
CA VAL A 94 1.03 12.77 -19.14
C VAL A 94 1.45 12.96 -20.60
N TYR A 95 2.75 13.19 -20.81
CA TYR A 95 3.31 13.44 -22.15
C TYR A 95 4.33 12.41 -22.60
N GLY A 96 4.61 11.41 -21.77
CA GLY A 96 5.59 10.38 -22.11
C GLY A 96 5.52 9.16 -21.22
N LEU A 97 6.25 8.13 -21.62
CA LEU A 97 6.47 6.93 -20.83
C LEU A 97 7.96 6.68 -20.66
N VAL A 98 8.40 6.57 -19.40
CA VAL A 98 9.77 6.15 -19.08
C VAL A 98 9.83 4.63 -19.10
N HIS A 99 10.74 4.08 -19.91
CA HIS A 99 10.99 2.65 -19.99
C HIS A 99 12.28 2.32 -19.26
N VAL A 100 12.22 1.43 -18.28
CA VAL A 100 13.40 0.98 -17.53
C VAL A 100 13.68 -0.49 -17.84
N PRO A 101 14.52 -0.79 -18.84
CA PRO A 101 14.78 -2.17 -19.28
C PRO A 101 15.36 -3.06 -18.17
N THR A 102 16.17 -2.48 -17.29
CA THR A 102 16.83 -3.18 -16.18
C THR A 102 15.84 -3.69 -15.13
N TRP A 103 14.63 -3.12 -15.08
CA TRP A 103 13.56 -3.47 -14.15
C TRP A 103 12.39 -4.17 -14.86
N ASP A 104 12.72 -5.23 -15.60
CA ASP A 104 11.74 -6.05 -16.32
C ASP A 104 10.82 -5.21 -17.25
N TRP A 105 11.43 -4.25 -17.96
CA TRP A 105 10.69 -3.35 -18.87
C TRP A 105 9.59 -2.53 -18.20
N MET A 106 9.78 -2.18 -16.92
CA MET A 106 8.87 -1.32 -16.21
C MET A 106 8.60 -0.05 -17.00
N LYS A 107 7.32 0.29 -17.15
CA LYS A 107 6.85 1.53 -17.78
C LYS A 107 6.31 2.44 -16.70
N ILE A 108 6.74 3.69 -16.70
CA ILE A 108 6.28 4.70 -15.74
C ILE A 108 5.77 5.89 -16.55
N PRO A 109 4.51 6.35 -16.34
CA PRO A 109 4.02 7.57 -16.96
C PRO A 109 4.86 8.79 -16.52
N LEU A 110 5.20 9.65 -17.47
CA LEU A 110 5.91 10.89 -17.26
C LEU A 110 4.93 12.05 -17.42
N ALA A 111 4.73 12.81 -16.36
CA ALA A 111 3.81 13.93 -16.32
C ALA A 111 4.53 15.25 -15.99
N GLU A 112 3.94 16.36 -16.41
CA GLU A 112 4.43 17.69 -16.07
C GLU A 112 4.01 18.06 -14.64
N GLY A 113 4.99 18.55 -13.85
CA GLY A 113 4.81 18.98 -12.47
C GLY A 113 5.10 17.90 -11.44
N THR A 114 5.42 18.36 -10.23
CA THR A 114 5.74 17.50 -9.06
C THR A 114 4.73 17.68 -7.92
N THR A 115 3.49 17.96 -8.27
CA THR A 115 2.41 18.09 -7.29
C THR A 115 2.06 16.75 -6.68
N SER A 116 1.44 16.75 -5.49
CA SER A 116 0.94 15.53 -4.86
C SER A 116 -0.01 14.76 -5.79
N TYR A 117 -0.79 15.44 -6.61
CA TYR A 117 -1.65 14.80 -7.60
C TYR A 117 -0.88 13.87 -8.56
N VAL A 118 0.28 14.30 -9.04
CA VAL A 118 1.14 13.51 -9.95
C VAL A 118 1.83 12.37 -9.19
N LEU A 119 2.41 12.67 -8.04
CA LEU A 119 3.22 11.72 -7.28
C LEU A 119 2.37 10.62 -6.62
N ASP A 120 1.18 10.96 -6.13
CA ASP A 120 0.27 10.00 -5.48
C ASP A 120 -0.28 8.95 -6.47
N GLN A 121 -0.24 9.25 -7.76
CA GLN A 121 -0.62 8.30 -8.82
C GLN A 121 0.53 7.37 -9.24
N GLY A 122 1.72 7.54 -8.68
CA GLY A 122 2.90 6.75 -9.03
C GLY A 122 3.53 7.12 -10.38
N TRP A 123 3.30 8.36 -10.85
CA TRP A 123 3.89 8.88 -12.09
C TRP A 123 5.25 9.55 -11.81
N ALA A 124 6.10 9.60 -12.81
CA ALA A 124 7.32 10.40 -12.77
C ALA A 124 6.96 11.86 -13.08
N GLY A 125 7.24 12.77 -12.15
CA GLY A 125 7.00 14.20 -12.32
C GLY A 125 8.24 14.92 -12.89
N HIS A 126 8.01 15.79 -13.86
CA HIS A 126 9.02 16.71 -14.39
C HIS A 126 8.82 18.11 -13.79
N TYR A 127 9.89 18.83 -13.49
CA TYR A 127 9.87 20.19 -12.91
C TYR A 127 10.65 21.19 -13.79
#